data_f83bbf68ea2598a9177d67ccd1ae4eb7
#
_entry.id   f83bbf68ea2598a9177d67ccd1ae4eb7
#
_cell.length_a   1.000
_cell.length_b   1.000
_cell.length_c   1.000
_cell.angle_alpha   90.00
_cell.angle_beta   90.00
_cell.angle_gamma   90.00
#
_symmetry.space_group_name_H-M   'P 1'
#
loop_
_entity.id
_entity.type
_entity.pdbx_description
1 polymer ?
#
loop_
_entity_poly.entity_id
_entity_poly.type
_entity_poly.pdbx_seq_one_letter_code
_entity_poly.pdbx_strand_id
1 'polypeptide(L)'
;MYDTILSPIDYGGLQLKNRIIFAPTTFGLSDEEYLAEMERLAKGGCAMIIIGDVPVAKSRFEKSLFDKKGFAFYQQICETAHKYGCKVCAQLHQTDTDMMSIIKCIPGMLMKKITPDQLREKLNDAVGPYITKLPKRKLQTILDGFGKAALLARQAGFDMVQVHGDRMCGSFSSAIFNHRTDEYGGTAENRARFAVEAVSAVREKLPDMPIDYKLAVRQENPHYGNAGVIEDELKVFVPMLEKA
;
A
#
# COMPACT_ATOMS: atom_id res chain seq x y z
N MET A 1 -20.19 -14.58 23.91
CA MET A 1 -20.73 -13.70 22.85
C MET A 1 -19.64 -13.30 21.83
N TYR A 2 -18.36 -13.25 22.21
CA TYR A 2 -17.25 -12.83 21.34
C TYR A 2 -16.31 -13.97 20.96
N ASP A 3 -16.68 -15.22 21.21
CA ASP A 3 -15.81 -16.40 21.08
C ASP A 3 -15.22 -16.55 19.67
N THR A 4 -16.02 -16.29 18.62
CA THR A 4 -15.57 -16.37 17.24
C THR A 4 -14.53 -15.28 16.91
N ILE A 5 -14.74 -14.03 17.36
CA ILE A 5 -13.81 -12.91 17.08
C ILE A 5 -12.48 -13.10 17.82
N LEU A 6 -12.55 -13.70 19.02
CA LEU A 6 -11.38 -13.93 19.86
C LEU A 6 -10.68 -15.27 19.59
N SER A 7 -11.27 -16.12 18.73
CA SER A 7 -10.62 -17.38 18.35
C SER A 7 -9.45 -17.17 17.39
N PRO A 8 -8.39 -17.98 17.50
CA PRO A 8 -7.27 -17.95 16.54
C PRO A 8 -7.72 -18.21 15.11
N ILE A 9 -6.94 -17.72 14.15
CA ILE A 9 -7.16 -17.94 12.73
C ILE A 9 -5.82 -18.09 12.00
N ASP A 10 -5.79 -18.96 11.00
CA ASP A 10 -4.74 -18.95 9.99
C ASP A 10 -5.09 -17.88 8.93
N TYR A 11 -4.20 -16.91 8.76
CA TYR A 11 -4.35 -15.84 7.79
C TYR A 11 -3.26 -15.95 6.71
N GLY A 12 -3.53 -16.75 5.69
CA GLY A 12 -2.60 -16.98 4.60
C GLY A 12 -1.27 -17.61 5.03
N GLY A 13 -1.30 -18.56 6.00
CA GLY A 13 -0.12 -19.19 6.59
C GLY A 13 0.43 -18.48 7.84
N LEU A 14 -0.11 -17.29 8.19
CA LEU A 14 0.26 -16.58 9.41
C LEU A 14 -0.75 -16.88 10.53
N GLN A 15 -0.29 -17.48 11.62
CA GLN A 15 -1.14 -17.73 12.77
C GLN A 15 -1.40 -16.45 13.57
N LEU A 16 -2.66 -16.03 13.65
CA LEU A 16 -3.11 -14.90 14.44
C LEU A 16 -3.83 -15.39 15.70
N LYS A 17 -3.56 -14.74 16.84
CA LYS A 17 -4.16 -15.09 18.15
C LYS A 17 -5.67 -14.83 18.23
N ASN A 18 -6.21 -13.99 17.35
CA ASN A 18 -7.64 -13.69 17.20
C ASN A 18 -7.87 -13.04 15.82
N ARG A 19 -9.09 -12.60 15.54
CA ARG A 19 -9.54 -12.04 14.25
C ARG A 19 -9.55 -10.52 14.21
N ILE A 20 -8.88 -9.84 15.15
CA ILE A 20 -8.84 -8.37 15.22
C ILE A 20 -7.55 -7.88 14.56
N ILE A 21 -7.69 -7.23 13.41
CA ILE A 21 -6.60 -6.61 12.66
C ILE A 21 -6.81 -5.10 12.66
N PHE A 22 -5.78 -4.35 13.02
CA PHE A 22 -5.80 -2.89 12.91
C PHE A 22 -5.42 -2.49 11.47
N ALA A 23 -6.35 -1.85 10.79
CA ALA A 23 -6.18 -1.42 9.40
C ALA A 23 -5.13 -0.28 9.27
N PRO A 24 -4.47 -0.12 8.12
CA PRO A 24 -3.48 0.92 7.91
C PRO A 24 -4.11 2.32 8.02
N THR A 25 -3.49 3.16 8.85
CA THR A 25 -3.96 4.52 9.13
C THR A 25 -2.78 5.45 9.34
N THR A 26 -2.89 6.68 8.84
CA THR A 26 -1.93 7.77 9.09
C THR A 26 -2.42 8.63 10.25
N PHE A 27 -1.64 8.72 11.33
CA PHE A 27 -2.04 9.41 12.55
C PHE A 27 -1.58 10.87 12.63
N GLY A 28 -0.56 11.26 11.87
CA GLY A 28 0.05 12.59 12.00
C GLY A 28 0.77 12.81 13.34
N LEU A 29 1.20 11.73 14.00
CA LEU A 29 1.87 11.73 15.30
C LEU A 29 3.40 11.87 15.14
N SER A 30 4.07 12.31 16.20
CA SER A 30 5.53 12.19 16.33
C SER A 30 5.94 10.72 16.42
N ASP A 31 7.23 10.42 16.26
CA ASP A 31 7.75 9.04 16.30
C ASP A 31 7.47 8.36 17.64
N GLU A 32 7.64 9.10 18.72
CA GLU A 32 7.41 8.62 20.09
C GLU A 32 5.93 8.32 20.33
N GLU A 33 5.05 9.24 19.95
CA GLU A 33 3.60 9.06 20.05
C GLU A 33 3.11 7.90 19.17
N TYR A 34 3.69 7.75 17.98
CA TYR A 34 3.36 6.65 17.09
C TYR A 34 3.74 5.28 17.68
N LEU A 35 4.94 5.16 18.26
CA LEU A 35 5.37 3.95 18.96
C LEU A 35 4.48 3.63 20.15
N ALA A 36 4.11 4.64 20.94
CA ALA A 36 3.20 4.48 22.07
C ALA A 36 1.80 4.01 21.61
N GLU A 37 1.31 4.52 20.49
CA GLU A 37 0.04 4.08 19.93
C GLU A 37 0.10 2.63 19.43
N MET A 38 1.20 2.22 18.78
CA MET A 38 1.39 0.82 18.37
C MET A 38 1.44 -0.11 19.59
N GLU A 39 2.11 0.30 20.64
CA GLU A 39 2.12 -0.44 21.92
C GLU A 39 0.71 -0.55 22.51
N ARG A 40 -0.03 0.54 22.54
CA ARG A 40 -1.41 0.58 23.06
C ARG A 40 -2.33 -0.39 22.31
N LEU A 41 -2.24 -0.43 20.98
CA LEU A 41 -3.03 -1.32 20.12
C LEU A 41 -2.65 -2.80 20.34
N ALA A 42 -1.36 -3.11 20.38
CA ALA A 42 -0.85 -4.46 20.60
C ALA A 42 -1.22 -4.98 21.99
N LYS A 43 -1.05 -4.16 23.03
CA LYS A 43 -1.43 -4.45 24.41
C LYS A 43 -2.93 -4.58 24.59
N GLY A 44 -3.73 -3.82 23.80
CA GLY A 44 -5.18 -3.89 23.76
C GLY A 44 -5.74 -5.19 23.16
N GLY A 45 -4.89 -6.10 22.69
CA GLY A 45 -5.29 -7.42 22.21
C GLY A 45 -5.37 -7.57 20.70
N CYS A 46 -4.99 -6.55 19.92
CA CYS A 46 -4.90 -6.66 18.47
C CYS A 46 -4.01 -7.84 18.07
N ALA A 47 -4.45 -8.65 17.10
CA ALA A 47 -3.68 -9.79 16.62
C ALA A 47 -2.65 -9.39 15.57
N MET A 48 -2.97 -8.39 14.75
CA MET A 48 -2.07 -7.84 13.76
C MET A 48 -2.31 -6.34 13.57
N ILE A 49 -1.23 -5.59 13.37
CA ILE A 49 -1.25 -4.17 12.98
C ILE A 49 -0.69 -4.05 11.57
N ILE A 50 -1.41 -3.39 10.67
CA ILE A 50 -0.91 -3.09 9.33
C ILE A 50 -0.37 -1.65 9.35
N ILE A 51 0.93 -1.52 9.12
CA ILE A 51 1.60 -0.22 9.01
C ILE A 51 1.40 0.29 7.58
N GLY A 52 0.68 1.41 7.47
CA GLY A 52 0.33 2.00 6.19
C GLY A 52 1.48 2.74 5.51
N ASP A 53 1.38 2.87 4.20
CA ASP A 53 2.18 3.73 3.35
C ASP A 53 3.71 3.54 3.52
N VAL A 54 4.19 2.26 3.54
CA VAL A 54 5.61 1.96 3.54
C VAL A 54 6.14 2.06 2.11
N PRO A 55 6.99 3.07 1.77
CA PRO A 55 7.37 3.32 0.39
C PRO A 55 8.32 2.25 -0.15
N VAL A 56 8.13 1.88 -1.44
CA VAL A 56 8.97 0.89 -2.14
C VAL A 56 10.29 1.46 -2.69
N ALA A 57 10.59 2.70 -2.30
CA ALA A 57 11.83 3.39 -2.64
C ALA A 57 12.25 4.33 -1.52
N LYS A 58 13.49 4.86 -1.60
CA LYS A 58 13.91 5.92 -0.69
C LYS A 58 13.00 7.15 -0.87
N SER A 59 12.41 7.62 0.21
CA SER A 59 11.58 8.82 0.25
C SER A 59 12.31 9.96 0.98
N ARG A 60 11.98 11.22 0.61
CA ARG A 60 12.42 12.42 1.33
C ARG A 60 11.36 12.94 2.29
N PHE A 61 10.13 12.48 2.13
CA PHE A 61 8.95 13.02 2.82
C PHE A 61 8.32 12.00 3.77
N GLU A 62 8.63 10.72 3.59
CA GLU A 62 8.08 9.60 4.35
C GLU A 62 9.22 8.77 4.92
N LYS A 63 9.00 8.12 6.05
CA LYS A 63 9.93 7.12 6.56
C LYS A 63 10.05 5.99 5.56
N SER A 64 11.26 5.54 5.32
CA SER A 64 11.53 4.51 4.33
C SER A 64 12.44 3.43 4.89
N LEU A 65 12.16 2.19 4.54
CA LEU A 65 13.04 1.05 4.85
C LEU A 65 14.43 1.16 4.17
N PHE A 66 14.56 2.04 3.16
CA PHE A 66 15.80 2.25 2.42
C PHE A 66 16.77 3.25 3.07
N ASP A 67 16.42 3.81 4.22
CA ASP A 67 17.33 4.64 5.01
C ASP A 67 17.44 4.14 6.46
N LYS A 68 18.59 4.41 7.09
CA LYS A 68 18.89 3.89 8.43
C LYS A 68 17.88 4.29 9.52
N LYS A 69 17.38 5.55 9.46
CA LYS A 69 16.45 6.06 10.47
C LYS A 69 15.07 5.43 10.32
N GLY A 70 14.57 5.38 9.09
CA GLY A 70 13.31 4.73 8.78
C GLY A 70 13.33 3.24 9.09
N PHE A 71 14.40 2.54 8.71
CA PHE A 71 14.58 1.12 9.03
C PHE A 71 14.54 0.86 10.54
N ALA A 72 15.32 1.61 11.32
CA ALA A 72 15.35 1.48 12.77
C ALA A 72 13.97 1.78 13.41
N PHE A 73 13.25 2.75 12.89
CA PHE A 73 11.90 3.07 13.36
C PHE A 73 10.92 1.91 13.11
N TYR A 74 10.91 1.32 11.92
CA TYR A 74 10.06 0.17 11.61
C TYR A 74 10.43 -1.06 12.44
N GLN A 75 11.73 -1.27 12.70
CA GLN A 75 12.20 -2.32 13.57
C GLN A 75 11.67 -2.15 15.00
N GLN A 76 11.71 -0.94 15.56
CA GLN A 76 11.15 -0.65 16.88
C GLN A 76 9.64 -0.90 16.95
N ILE A 77 8.89 -0.60 15.89
CA ILE A 77 7.46 -0.93 15.81
C ILE A 77 7.24 -2.45 15.94
N CYS A 78 7.97 -3.23 15.14
CA CYS A 78 7.87 -4.69 15.17
C CYS A 78 8.22 -5.25 16.55
N GLU A 79 9.36 -4.83 17.12
CA GLU A 79 9.79 -5.25 18.47
C GLU A 79 8.75 -4.88 19.54
N THR A 80 8.15 -3.71 19.44
CA THR A 80 7.13 -3.24 20.38
C THR A 80 5.85 -4.08 20.30
N ALA A 81 5.35 -4.34 19.10
CA ALA A 81 4.14 -5.14 18.89
C ALA A 81 4.34 -6.61 19.31
N HIS A 82 5.50 -7.17 18.98
CA HIS A 82 5.82 -8.57 19.28
C HIS A 82 5.86 -8.88 20.77
N LYS A 83 6.20 -7.92 21.66
CA LYS A 83 6.13 -8.09 23.14
C LYS A 83 4.75 -8.57 23.61
N TYR A 84 3.70 -8.24 22.86
CA TYR A 84 2.31 -8.59 23.20
C TYR A 84 1.72 -9.68 22.28
N GLY A 85 2.56 -10.38 21.53
CA GLY A 85 2.12 -11.39 20.57
C GLY A 85 1.27 -10.83 19.43
N CYS A 86 1.45 -9.54 19.11
CA CYS A 86 0.80 -8.89 17.98
C CYS A 86 1.72 -8.97 16.76
N LYS A 87 1.19 -9.45 15.65
CA LYS A 87 1.88 -9.51 14.36
C LYS A 87 1.90 -8.13 13.69
N VAL A 88 2.88 -7.91 12.80
CA VAL A 88 3.01 -6.63 12.09
C VAL A 88 3.13 -6.88 10.60
N CYS A 89 2.30 -6.17 9.82
CA CYS A 89 2.29 -6.22 8.37
C CYS A 89 2.74 -4.87 7.79
N ALA A 90 3.65 -4.88 6.80
CA ALA A 90 4.05 -3.69 6.07
C ALA A 90 3.18 -3.51 4.82
N GLN A 91 2.40 -2.43 4.74
CA GLN A 91 1.69 -2.08 3.51
C GLN A 91 2.64 -1.33 2.56
N LEU A 92 3.13 -2.05 1.55
CA LEU A 92 4.06 -1.51 0.56
C LEU A 92 3.31 -0.68 -0.47
N HIS A 93 3.76 0.55 -0.69
CA HIS A 93 3.13 1.44 -1.64
C HIS A 93 4.10 2.20 -2.54
N GLN A 94 3.60 2.60 -3.71
CA GLN A 94 4.20 3.60 -4.57
C GLN A 94 3.15 4.67 -4.87
N THR A 95 3.52 5.92 -4.72
CA THR A 95 2.63 7.03 -5.11
C THR A 95 2.38 7.02 -6.62
N ASP A 96 1.16 7.33 -6.99
CA ASP A 96 0.67 7.47 -8.36
C ASP A 96 0.63 8.93 -8.84
N THR A 97 1.20 9.84 -8.06
CA THR A 97 1.22 11.27 -8.34
C THR A 97 2.64 11.72 -8.70
N ASP A 98 2.75 12.50 -9.76
CA ASP A 98 4.01 13.15 -10.12
C ASP A 98 4.39 14.21 -9.07
N MET A 99 5.60 14.11 -8.54
CA MET A 99 6.17 15.05 -7.57
C MET A 99 6.11 16.51 -8.07
N MET A 100 6.30 16.74 -9.37
CA MET A 100 6.22 18.08 -9.96
C MET A 100 4.81 18.67 -9.89
N SER A 101 3.80 17.82 -9.96
CA SER A 101 2.40 18.25 -9.79
C SER A 101 2.13 18.74 -8.36
N ILE A 102 2.71 18.10 -7.36
CA ILE A 102 2.65 18.52 -5.96
C ILE A 102 3.38 19.86 -5.77
N ILE A 103 4.62 19.96 -6.24
CA ILE A 103 5.48 21.15 -6.10
C ILE A 103 4.79 22.39 -6.71
N LYS A 104 4.14 22.26 -7.85
CA LYS A 104 3.38 23.35 -8.50
C LYS A 104 2.22 23.87 -7.65
N CYS A 105 1.67 23.06 -6.75
CA CYS A 105 0.57 23.47 -5.88
C CYS A 105 1.04 24.19 -4.60
N ILE A 106 2.31 24.03 -4.19
CA ILE A 106 2.86 24.57 -2.93
C ILE A 106 2.66 26.09 -2.81
N PRO A 107 2.95 26.94 -3.83
CA PRO A 107 2.75 28.38 -3.70
C PRO A 107 1.28 28.75 -3.45
N GLY A 108 0.35 28.05 -4.12
CA GLY A 108 -1.08 28.26 -3.93
C GLY A 108 -1.57 27.85 -2.54
N MET A 109 -1.02 26.78 -2.00
CA MET A 109 -1.30 26.33 -0.62
C MET A 109 -0.78 27.32 0.41
N LEU A 110 0.46 27.78 0.29
CA LEU A 110 1.08 28.75 1.19
C LEU A 110 0.33 30.09 1.21
N MET A 111 -0.16 30.52 0.05
CA MET A 111 -0.98 31.73 -0.09
C MET A 111 -2.46 31.52 0.26
N LYS A 112 -2.85 30.31 0.73
CA LYS A 112 -4.25 29.94 1.01
C LYS A 112 -5.20 30.13 -0.18
N LYS A 113 -4.67 30.09 -1.41
CA LYS A 113 -5.44 30.19 -2.67
C LYS A 113 -5.96 28.86 -3.17
N ILE A 114 -5.45 27.76 -2.64
CA ILE A 114 -5.85 26.38 -2.94
C ILE A 114 -6.33 25.74 -1.65
N THR A 115 -7.58 25.28 -1.62
CA THR A 115 -8.12 24.52 -0.49
C THR A 115 -7.62 23.07 -0.53
N PRO A 116 -7.69 22.31 0.58
CA PRO A 116 -7.34 20.89 0.59
C PRO A 116 -8.12 20.06 -0.45
N ASP A 117 -9.40 20.38 -0.65
CA ASP A 117 -10.24 19.66 -1.63
C ASP A 117 -9.81 19.98 -3.06
N GLN A 118 -9.55 21.24 -3.37
CA GLN A 118 -9.00 21.64 -4.67
C GLN A 118 -7.63 21.06 -4.96
N LEU A 119 -6.79 20.90 -3.92
CA LEU A 119 -5.52 20.20 -4.04
C LEU A 119 -5.74 18.73 -4.39
N ARG A 120 -6.63 18.06 -3.66
CA ARG A 120 -6.97 16.64 -3.90
C ARG A 120 -7.48 16.43 -5.32
N GLU A 121 -8.38 17.30 -5.79
CA GLU A 121 -8.91 17.27 -7.17
C GLU A 121 -7.78 17.39 -8.20
N LYS A 122 -6.91 18.41 -8.06
CA LYS A 122 -5.76 18.60 -8.97
C LYS A 122 -4.79 17.41 -8.98
N LEU A 123 -4.58 16.78 -7.83
CA LEU A 123 -3.72 15.59 -7.75
C LEU A 123 -4.38 14.39 -8.42
N ASN A 124 -5.68 14.20 -8.24
CA ASN A 124 -6.44 13.15 -8.90
C ASN A 124 -6.44 13.34 -10.44
N ASP A 125 -6.63 14.59 -10.93
CA ASP A 125 -6.55 14.91 -12.36
C ASP A 125 -5.17 14.57 -12.96
N ALA A 126 -4.12 14.63 -12.16
CA ALA A 126 -2.77 14.35 -12.61
C ALA A 126 -2.45 12.83 -12.70
N VAL A 127 -3.23 11.97 -12.03
CA VAL A 127 -2.98 10.51 -11.97
C VAL A 127 -3.03 9.87 -13.36
N GLY A 128 -4.12 10.03 -14.09
CA GLY A 128 -4.31 9.44 -15.41
C GLY A 128 -3.19 9.80 -16.40
N PRO A 129 -2.89 11.09 -16.62
CA PRO A 129 -1.77 11.52 -17.45
C PRO A 129 -0.41 10.97 -16.98
N TYR A 130 -0.16 10.89 -15.66
CA TYR A 130 1.09 10.39 -15.11
C TYR A 130 1.29 8.90 -15.42
N ILE A 131 0.36 8.04 -15.03
CA ILE A 131 0.49 6.58 -15.27
C ILE A 131 0.50 6.22 -16.75
N THR A 132 -0.29 6.94 -17.56
CA THR A 132 -0.36 6.72 -19.01
C THR A 132 0.98 6.98 -19.69
N LYS A 133 1.71 8.01 -19.26
CA LYS A 133 3.01 8.41 -19.85
C LYS A 133 4.22 7.73 -19.20
N LEU A 134 4.00 6.95 -18.13
CA LEU A 134 5.12 6.36 -17.38
C LEU A 134 5.89 5.34 -18.24
N PRO A 135 7.22 5.54 -18.46
CA PRO A 135 7.99 4.64 -19.30
C PRO A 135 8.12 3.23 -18.68
N LYS A 136 8.11 2.18 -19.48
CA LYS A 136 8.28 0.79 -19.02
C LYS A 136 9.52 0.58 -18.14
N ARG A 137 10.65 1.21 -18.47
CA ARG A 137 11.84 1.18 -17.64
C ARG A 137 11.57 1.70 -16.21
N LYS A 138 10.71 2.71 -16.07
CA LYS A 138 10.34 3.23 -14.75
C LYS A 138 9.40 2.27 -14.01
N LEU A 139 8.48 1.62 -14.73
CA LEU A 139 7.65 0.57 -14.16
C LEU A 139 8.50 -0.56 -13.59
N GLN A 140 9.49 -1.05 -14.34
CA GLN A 140 10.40 -2.08 -13.87
C GLN A 140 11.17 -1.63 -12.60
N THR A 141 11.65 -0.38 -12.56
CA THR A 141 12.31 0.16 -11.37
C THR A 141 11.40 0.14 -10.13
N ILE A 142 10.11 0.42 -10.32
CA ILE A 142 9.12 0.40 -9.23
C ILE A 142 8.84 -1.04 -8.79
N LEU A 143 8.68 -1.96 -9.73
CA LEU A 143 8.48 -3.39 -9.45
C LEU A 143 9.67 -3.98 -8.67
N ASP A 144 10.89 -3.70 -9.11
CA ASP A 144 12.12 -4.05 -8.38
C ASP A 144 12.13 -3.47 -6.96
N GLY A 145 11.54 -2.27 -6.81
CA GLY A 145 11.35 -1.60 -5.52
C GLY A 145 10.46 -2.38 -4.58
N PHE A 146 9.34 -2.95 -5.06
CA PHE A 146 8.45 -3.81 -4.25
C PHE A 146 9.20 -5.02 -3.67
N GLY A 147 9.95 -5.74 -4.50
CA GLY A 147 10.74 -6.88 -4.03
C GLY A 147 11.81 -6.48 -3.02
N LYS A 148 12.52 -5.36 -3.26
CA LYS A 148 13.55 -4.84 -2.33
C LYS A 148 12.94 -4.37 -1.01
N ALA A 149 11.82 -3.65 -1.05
CA ALA A 149 11.12 -3.20 0.15
C ALA A 149 10.63 -4.37 1.00
N ALA A 150 10.11 -5.41 0.35
CA ALA A 150 9.68 -6.64 1.02
C ALA A 150 10.83 -7.33 1.77
N LEU A 151 12.02 -7.45 1.15
CA LEU A 151 13.22 -7.97 1.83
C LEU A 151 13.61 -7.14 3.05
N LEU A 152 13.60 -5.81 2.91
CA LEU A 152 13.91 -4.90 4.02
C LEU A 152 12.84 -4.98 5.12
N ALA A 153 11.56 -5.12 4.77
CA ALA A 153 10.48 -5.31 5.73
C ALA A 153 10.71 -6.59 6.56
N ARG A 154 11.04 -7.72 5.92
CA ARG A 154 11.40 -8.96 6.63
C ARG A 154 12.59 -8.75 7.57
N GLN A 155 13.62 -8.06 7.12
CA GLN A 155 14.81 -7.76 7.93
C GLN A 155 14.49 -6.85 9.13
N ALA A 156 13.53 -5.94 8.99
CA ALA A 156 13.05 -5.09 10.07
C ALA A 156 12.11 -5.80 11.06
N GLY A 157 11.71 -7.05 10.77
CA GLY A 157 10.91 -7.88 11.68
C GLY A 157 9.41 -7.95 11.33
N PHE A 158 8.97 -7.45 10.18
CA PHE A 158 7.59 -7.64 9.75
C PHE A 158 7.27 -9.11 9.49
N ASP A 159 6.09 -9.56 9.92
CA ASP A 159 5.60 -10.93 9.77
C ASP A 159 4.92 -11.16 8.42
N MET A 160 4.45 -10.10 7.76
CA MET A 160 3.69 -10.12 6.53
C MET A 160 3.93 -8.85 5.74
N VAL A 161 3.72 -8.88 4.45
CA VAL A 161 3.62 -7.69 3.61
C VAL A 161 2.26 -7.62 2.91
N GLN A 162 1.74 -6.41 2.76
CA GLN A 162 0.53 -6.13 1.98
C GLN A 162 0.93 -5.25 0.79
N VAL A 163 0.57 -5.63 -0.42
CA VAL A 163 0.69 -4.75 -1.59
C VAL A 163 -0.51 -3.81 -1.62
N HIS A 164 -0.24 -2.51 -1.63
CA HIS A 164 -1.29 -1.48 -1.62
C HIS A 164 -1.92 -1.32 -3.01
N GLY A 165 -3.07 -1.94 -3.22
CA GLY A 165 -3.82 -1.90 -4.48
C GLY A 165 -4.69 -0.65 -4.69
N ASP A 166 -4.49 0.40 -3.89
CA ASP A 166 -5.27 1.64 -3.96
C ASP A 166 -4.47 2.85 -4.49
N ARG A 167 -3.14 2.75 -4.53
CA ARG A 167 -2.24 3.75 -5.09
C ARG A 167 -1.83 3.35 -6.51
N MET A 168 -0.54 3.35 -6.82
CA MET A 168 -0.04 3.02 -8.16
C MET A 168 -0.68 1.76 -8.75
N CYS A 169 -0.79 0.66 -7.99
CA CYS A 169 -1.43 -0.57 -8.46
C CYS A 169 -2.92 -0.34 -8.77
N GLY A 170 -3.64 0.38 -7.92
CA GLY A 170 -5.05 0.72 -8.14
C GLY A 170 -5.25 1.62 -9.34
N SER A 171 -4.39 2.62 -9.53
CA SER A 171 -4.45 3.52 -10.68
C SER A 171 -4.20 2.77 -12.00
N PHE A 172 -3.29 1.78 -12.02
CA PHE A 172 -3.12 0.89 -13.18
C PHE A 172 -4.33 0.00 -13.41
N SER A 173 -4.97 -0.47 -12.35
CA SER A 173 -6.18 -1.32 -12.41
C SER A 173 -7.42 -0.55 -12.89
N SER A 174 -7.45 0.75 -12.68
CA SER A 174 -8.60 1.60 -12.97
C SER A 174 -8.82 1.81 -14.47
N ALA A 175 -10.03 1.54 -14.95
CA ALA A 175 -10.41 1.88 -16.32
C ALA A 175 -10.53 3.40 -16.54
N ILE A 176 -10.71 4.18 -15.45
CA ILE A 176 -10.87 5.64 -15.51
C ILE A 176 -9.50 6.35 -15.60
N PHE A 177 -8.49 5.86 -14.87
CA PHE A 177 -7.18 6.50 -14.85
C PHE A 177 -6.20 5.91 -15.85
N ASN A 178 -6.33 4.64 -16.20
CA ASN A 178 -5.39 3.95 -17.07
C ASN A 178 -5.79 4.03 -18.54
N HIS A 179 -5.25 5.01 -19.25
CA HIS A 179 -5.44 5.18 -20.69
C HIS A 179 -4.27 4.65 -21.54
N ARG A 180 -3.49 3.71 -20.99
CA ARG A 180 -2.39 3.08 -21.73
C ARG A 180 -2.92 2.19 -22.85
N THR A 181 -2.15 2.14 -23.93
CA THR A 181 -2.45 1.32 -25.12
C THR A 181 -1.46 0.16 -25.30
N ASP A 182 -0.55 -0.01 -24.32
CA ASP A 182 0.38 -1.14 -24.28
C ASP A 182 -0.18 -2.28 -23.41
N GLU A 183 0.66 -3.28 -23.10
CA GLU A 183 0.31 -4.45 -22.29
C GLU A 183 -0.13 -4.16 -20.86
N TYR A 184 -0.07 -2.92 -20.40
CA TYR A 184 -0.52 -2.49 -19.08
C TYR A 184 -1.86 -1.75 -19.10
N GLY A 185 -2.52 -1.63 -20.26
CA GLY A 185 -3.79 -0.89 -20.38
C GLY A 185 -4.80 -1.56 -21.30
N GLY A 186 -5.99 -0.98 -21.39
CA GLY A 186 -7.11 -1.51 -22.18
C GLY A 186 -7.92 -2.58 -21.44
N THR A 187 -7.69 -3.87 -21.69
CA THR A 187 -8.48 -4.96 -21.06
C THR A 187 -8.23 -5.09 -19.56
N ALA A 188 -9.12 -5.76 -18.84
CA ALA A 188 -8.99 -6.01 -17.41
C ALA A 188 -7.69 -6.77 -17.08
N GLU A 189 -7.33 -7.77 -17.90
CA GLU A 189 -6.10 -8.56 -17.76
C GLU A 189 -4.85 -7.68 -17.88
N ASN A 190 -4.83 -6.76 -18.84
CA ASN A 190 -3.71 -5.83 -19.01
C ASN A 190 -3.62 -4.83 -17.85
N ARG A 191 -4.77 -4.33 -17.37
CA ARG A 191 -4.79 -3.42 -16.22
C ARG A 191 -4.42 -4.11 -14.89
N ALA A 192 -4.67 -5.42 -14.78
CA ALA A 192 -4.24 -6.21 -13.63
C ALA A 192 -2.73 -6.47 -13.61
N ARG A 193 -2.07 -6.45 -14.76
CA ARG A 193 -0.68 -6.86 -14.96
C ARG A 193 0.30 -6.20 -13.98
N PHE A 194 0.25 -4.89 -13.82
CA PHE A 194 1.17 -4.19 -12.92
C PHE A 194 1.03 -4.65 -11.46
N ALA A 195 -0.19 -4.86 -11.00
CA ALA A 195 -0.47 -5.37 -9.66
C ALA A 195 0.05 -6.81 -9.47
N VAL A 196 -0.19 -7.67 -10.46
CA VAL A 196 0.30 -9.05 -10.50
C VAL A 196 1.83 -9.09 -10.46
N GLU A 197 2.50 -8.28 -11.29
CA GLU A 197 3.96 -8.19 -11.32
C GLU A 197 4.54 -7.64 -10.00
N ALA A 198 3.83 -6.71 -9.33
CA ALA A 198 4.23 -6.21 -8.01
C ALA A 198 4.17 -7.33 -6.95
N VAL A 199 3.09 -8.12 -6.93
CA VAL A 199 2.97 -9.29 -6.05
C VAL A 199 4.04 -10.34 -6.38
N SER A 200 4.25 -10.65 -7.67
CA SER A 200 5.29 -11.59 -8.11
C SER A 200 6.69 -11.15 -7.71
N ALA A 201 7.00 -9.84 -7.80
CA ALA A 201 8.29 -9.29 -7.38
C ALA A 201 8.52 -9.46 -5.86
N VAL A 202 7.46 -9.35 -5.06
CA VAL A 202 7.51 -9.64 -3.62
C VAL A 202 7.71 -11.13 -3.38
N ARG A 203 6.91 -11.98 -4.04
CA ARG A 203 6.95 -13.45 -3.90
C ARG A 203 8.31 -14.03 -4.30
N GLU A 204 8.92 -13.52 -5.37
CA GLU A 204 10.27 -13.93 -5.80
C GLU A 204 11.32 -13.71 -4.69
N LYS A 205 11.23 -12.61 -3.96
CA LYS A 205 12.17 -12.30 -2.88
C LYS A 205 11.83 -12.97 -1.55
N LEU A 206 10.56 -13.26 -1.32
CA LEU A 206 10.02 -13.80 -0.07
C LEU A 206 9.08 -14.98 -0.35
N PRO A 207 9.59 -16.14 -0.80
CA PRO A 207 8.74 -17.28 -1.21
C PRO A 207 7.88 -17.81 -0.06
N ASP A 208 8.34 -17.70 1.19
CA ASP A 208 7.69 -18.27 2.38
C ASP A 208 6.90 -17.24 3.20
N MET A 209 6.97 -15.95 2.87
CA MET A 209 6.28 -14.92 3.63
C MET A 209 4.84 -14.76 3.15
N PRO A 210 3.85 -14.67 4.05
CA PRO A 210 2.49 -14.33 3.67
C PRO A 210 2.43 -12.97 2.96
N ILE A 211 1.68 -12.92 1.87
CA ILE A 211 1.44 -11.69 1.11
C ILE A 211 -0.05 -11.44 1.08
N ASP A 212 -0.45 -10.25 1.47
CA ASP A 212 -1.80 -9.74 1.32
C ASP A 212 -1.87 -8.71 0.20
N TYR A 213 -3.02 -8.57 -0.43
CA TYR A 213 -3.28 -7.55 -1.44
C TYR A 213 -4.52 -6.76 -1.09
N LYS A 214 -4.36 -5.47 -0.82
CA LYS A 214 -5.50 -4.58 -0.60
C LYS A 214 -6.14 -4.21 -1.95
N LEU A 215 -7.19 -4.94 -2.34
CA LEU A 215 -7.90 -4.69 -3.59
C LEU A 215 -8.87 -3.50 -3.44
N ALA A 216 -8.74 -2.50 -4.31
CA ALA A 216 -9.61 -1.34 -4.39
C ALA A 216 -10.79 -1.62 -5.32
N VAL A 217 -11.95 -1.87 -4.74
CA VAL A 217 -13.20 -2.17 -5.48
C VAL A 217 -14.19 -1.04 -5.25
N ARG A 218 -14.89 -0.61 -6.31
CA ARG A 218 -15.96 0.41 -6.26
C ARG A 218 -15.56 1.69 -5.52
N GLN A 219 -14.42 2.25 -5.89
CA GLN A 219 -14.01 3.55 -5.35
C GLN A 219 -14.81 4.67 -6.00
N GLU A 220 -15.96 4.96 -5.43
CA GLU A 220 -16.84 6.02 -5.92
C GLU A 220 -16.21 7.42 -5.67
N ASN A 221 -16.14 8.19 -6.73
CA ASN A 221 -15.62 9.55 -6.71
C ASN A 221 -16.64 10.47 -7.38
N PRO A 222 -17.03 11.61 -6.76
CA PRO A 222 -18.02 12.52 -7.32
C PRO A 222 -17.69 13.03 -8.72
N HIS A 223 -16.40 13.16 -9.07
CA HIS A 223 -15.95 13.70 -10.36
C HIS A 223 -15.73 12.62 -11.42
N TYR A 224 -15.31 11.41 -11.02
CA TYR A 224 -14.85 10.36 -11.94
C TYR A 224 -15.75 9.13 -11.95
N GLY A 225 -16.74 9.05 -11.08
CA GLY A 225 -17.52 7.83 -10.88
C GLY A 225 -16.74 6.75 -10.15
N ASN A 226 -16.83 5.50 -10.59
CA ASN A 226 -16.11 4.40 -9.95
C ASN A 226 -14.67 4.30 -10.47
N ALA A 227 -13.72 4.77 -9.69
CA ALA A 227 -12.29 4.75 -10.01
C ALA A 227 -11.59 3.41 -9.70
N GLY A 228 -12.22 2.52 -8.92
CA GLY A 228 -11.69 1.19 -8.57
C GLY A 228 -11.99 0.13 -9.63
N VAL A 229 -11.64 -1.10 -9.30
CA VAL A 229 -12.05 -2.28 -10.07
C VAL A 229 -13.56 -2.48 -9.95
N ILE A 230 -14.26 -2.73 -11.05
CA ILE A 230 -15.69 -3.03 -11.03
C ILE A 230 -15.94 -4.51 -10.69
N GLU A 231 -17.14 -4.83 -10.18
CA GLU A 231 -17.49 -6.17 -9.72
C GLU A 231 -17.30 -7.25 -10.79
N ASP A 232 -17.67 -6.96 -12.05
CA ASP A 232 -17.52 -7.91 -13.16
C ASP A 232 -16.05 -8.24 -13.48
N GLU A 233 -15.12 -7.35 -13.16
CA GLU A 233 -13.69 -7.56 -13.39
C GLU A 233 -13.02 -8.36 -12.28
N LEU A 234 -13.65 -8.53 -11.12
CA LEU A 234 -13.09 -9.30 -10.01
C LEU A 234 -12.77 -10.75 -10.41
N LYS A 235 -13.58 -11.34 -11.28
CA LYS A 235 -13.34 -12.68 -11.85
C LYS A 235 -12.06 -12.77 -12.70
N VAL A 236 -11.48 -11.63 -13.10
CA VAL A 236 -10.19 -11.54 -13.79
C VAL A 236 -9.07 -11.23 -12.78
N PHE A 237 -9.24 -10.17 -12.01
CA PHE A 237 -8.20 -9.68 -11.09
C PHE A 237 -7.86 -10.68 -9.99
N VAL A 238 -8.87 -11.26 -9.32
CA VAL A 238 -8.63 -12.13 -8.16
C VAL A 238 -7.83 -13.38 -8.57
N PRO A 239 -8.24 -14.17 -9.58
CA PRO A 239 -7.46 -15.34 -9.96
C PRO A 239 -6.04 -15.03 -10.47
N MET A 240 -5.83 -13.85 -11.06
CA MET A 240 -4.50 -13.42 -11.51
C MET A 240 -3.59 -13.10 -10.33
N LEU A 241 -4.12 -12.43 -9.30
CA LEU A 241 -3.39 -12.11 -8.07
C LEU A 241 -3.10 -13.35 -7.23
N GLU A 242 -4.04 -14.31 -7.15
CA GLU A 242 -3.86 -15.57 -6.42
C GLU A 242 -2.75 -16.45 -7.00
N LYS A 243 -2.50 -16.35 -8.31
CA LYS A 243 -1.44 -17.11 -8.99
C LYS A 243 -0.06 -16.46 -8.87
N ALA A 244 0.02 -15.21 -8.47
CA ALA A 244 1.27 -14.47 -8.35
C ALA A 244 1.96 -14.74 -7.02
#